data_3eda05308b2c5de43bd0b94bfe9c4761
#
_entry.id   3eda05308b2c5de43bd0b94bfe9c4761
#
_cell.length_a   1.000
_cell.length_b   1.000
_cell.length_c   1.000
_cell.angle_alpha   90.00
_cell.angle_beta   90.00
_cell.angle_gamma   90.00
#
_symmetry.space_group_name_H-M   'P 1'
#
loop_
_entity.id
_entity.type
_entity.pdbx_description
1 polymer ?
#
loop_
_entity_poly.entity_id
_entity_poly.type
_entity_poly.pdbx_seq_one_letter_code
_entity_poly.pdbx_strand_id
1 'polypeptide(L)'
;MALAFPPRILATYASLHASDKVTSKNGGTMQISFEDKVVLIAGGTGGLGRSVALAFLNERAKVAVTYRSEAEFTAIKTAAGESASLLTGHTVDVIDETATAALVKQIIATHGRIDALVNTVGGYTGGTTLWDLDTKTFDRMLALNLRSGYSLARAVLPNMLAQKHGSILNVAAKAAIDHGAGASAYAASKAAAVALMDSLAADTKGTGVRVNSILPSIIDTAINRQAMPNAPFDQWPKPEDIARVILFLSSDQARVIHGASIPVYGDS
;
A
#
# COMPACT_ATOMS: atom_id res chain seq x y z
N MET A 1 -10.34 39.35 21.08
CA MET A 1 -11.61 39.65 20.37
C MET A 1 -12.20 38.31 20.00
N ALA A 2 -13.13 37.81 20.83
CA ALA A 2 -13.75 36.49 20.67
C ALA A 2 -14.96 36.63 19.74
N LEU A 3 -14.98 35.92 18.63
CA LEU A 3 -16.13 35.83 17.74
C LEU A 3 -17.13 34.84 18.33
N ALA A 4 -18.25 35.37 18.84
CA ALA A 4 -19.37 34.57 19.32
C ALA A 4 -20.22 34.10 18.12
N PHE A 5 -20.43 32.81 17.97
CA PHE A 5 -21.35 32.20 17.00
C PHE A 5 -22.82 32.32 17.53
N PRO A 6 -23.80 32.59 16.66
CA PRO A 6 -25.16 32.72 17.08
C PRO A 6 -25.80 31.37 17.46
N PRO A 7 -26.73 31.32 18.46
CA PRO A 7 -27.23 30.08 19.10
C PRO A 7 -28.32 29.33 18.29
N ARG A 8 -28.42 29.47 17.00
CA ARG A 8 -29.51 28.85 16.19
C ARG A 8 -29.12 27.59 15.40
N ILE A 9 -27.87 27.10 15.53
CA ILE A 9 -27.42 25.89 14.78
C ILE A 9 -27.50 24.62 15.63
N LEU A 10 -27.68 24.70 16.95
CA LEU A 10 -27.72 23.53 17.85
C LEU A 10 -29.08 22.84 17.99
N ALA A 11 -30.15 23.40 17.45
CA ALA A 11 -31.50 22.83 17.58
C ALA A 11 -31.89 21.83 16.46
N THR A 12 -31.10 21.66 15.41
CA THR A 12 -31.47 20.83 14.25
C THR A 12 -30.80 19.42 14.28
N TYR A 13 -29.96 19.13 15.24
CA TYR A 13 -29.26 17.83 15.35
C TYR A 13 -29.93 16.84 16.33
N ALA A 14 -30.97 17.24 17.07
CA ALA A 14 -31.55 16.38 18.10
C ALA A 14 -32.81 15.61 17.67
N SER A 15 -33.28 15.72 16.41
CA SER A 15 -34.51 15.06 15.94
C SER A 15 -34.31 14.02 14.81
N LEU A 16 -33.11 13.55 14.57
CA LEU A 16 -32.82 12.55 13.54
C LEU A 16 -32.51 11.14 14.10
N HIS A 17 -33.02 10.81 15.27
CA HIS A 17 -32.96 9.45 15.83
C HIS A 17 -34.35 8.87 16.00
N ALA A 18 -35.01 8.60 14.88
CA ALA A 18 -36.13 7.63 14.83
C ALA A 18 -36.35 7.22 13.36
N SER A 19 -35.92 6.00 13.03
CA SER A 19 -36.45 5.13 12.00
C SER A 19 -36.83 5.75 10.65
N ASP A 20 -35.86 6.12 9.84
CA ASP A 20 -36.01 6.00 8.40
C ASP A 20 -34.93 5.06 7.86
N LYS A 21 -35.34 3.82 7.56
CA LYS A 21 -34.60 2.92 6.69
C LYS A 21 -34.51 3.63 5.35
N VAL A 22 -33.38 4.27 5.09
CA VAL A 22 -33.03 4.70 3.73
C VAL A 22 -32.84 3.42 2.91
N THR A 23 -33.92 2.90 2.38
CA THR A 23 -33.89 1.91 1.32
C THR A 23 -33.45 2.64 0.06
N SER A 24 -32.16 2.62 -0.22
CA SER A 24 -31.65 2.93 -1.54
C SER A 24 -32.36 2.02 -2.54
N LYS A 25 -33.09 2.60 -3.48
CA LYS A 25 -33.81 1.87 -4.56
C LYS A 25 -32.84 1.14 -5.53
N ASN A 26 -31.52 1.23 -5.32
CA ASN A 26 -30.47 0.45 -5.96
C ASN A 26 -29.63 -0.22 -4.86
N GLY A 27 -30.09 -1.35 -4.36
CA GLY A 27 -29.36 -2.21 -3.42
C GLY A 27 -28.17 -2.90 -4.05
N GLY A 28 -27.35 -2.22 -4.84
CA GLY A 28 -26.06 -2.70 -5.31
C GLY A 28 -25.07 -2.64 -4.16
N THR A 29 -24.74 -3.77 -3.57
CA THR A 29 -23.52 -3.94 -2.80
C THR A 29 -22.38 -3.42 -3.67
N MET A 30 -21.54 -2.52 -3.11
CA MET A 30 -20.37 -2.01 -3.81
C MET A 30 -19.40 -3.18 -4.03
N GLN A 31 -19.49 -3.80 -5.21
CA GLN A 31 -18.69 -4.96 -5.56
C GLN A 31 -17.36 -4.45 -6.17
N ILE A 32 -16.25 -4.76 -5.52
CA ILE A 32 -14.92 -4.58 -6.06
C ILE A 32 -14.61 -5.85 -6.85
N SER A 33 -14.18 -5.71 -8.10
CA SER A 33 -13.72 -6.83 -8.93
C SER A 33 -12.42 -6.45 -9.63
N PHE A 34 -11.50 -7.40 -9.66
CA PHE A 34 -10.25 -7.29 -10.41
C PHE A 34 -10.15 -8.36 -11.49
N GLU A 35 -11.28 -8.94 -11.91
CA GLU A 35 -11.31 -9.89 -13.00
C GLU A 35 -10.65 -9.28 -14.24
N ASP A 36 -9.76 -10.04 -14.89
CA ASP A 36 -8.92 -9.63 -16.03
C ASP A 36 -7.94 -8.46 -15.77
N LYS A 37 -7.85 -7.94 -14.55
CA LYS A 37 -6.84 -6.95 -14.17
C LYS A 37 -5.52 -7.61 -13.80
N VAL A 38 -4.43 -6.92 -14.10
CA VAL A 38 -3.06 -7.35 -13.79
C VAL A 38 -2.50 -6.49 -12.68
N VAL A 39 -2.08 -7.13 -11.59
CA VAL A 39 -1.57 -6.45 -10.39
C VAL A 39 -0.15 -6.91 -10.11
N LEU A 40 0.78 -5.96 -10.05
CA LEU A 40 2.14 -6.19 -9.58
C LEU A 40 2.25 -5.82 -8.10
N ILE A 41 2.65 -6.79 -7.27
CA ILE A 41 2.87 -6.59 -5.84
C ILE A 41 4.33 -6.84 -5.52
N ALA A 42 5.07 -5.78 -5.26
CA ALA A 42 6.44 -5.89 -4.81
C ALA A 42 6.49 -6.27 -3.32
N GLY A 43 7.27 -7.31 -2.99
CA GLY A 43 7.31 -7.89 -1.64
C GLY A 43 6.07 -8.73 -1.30
N GLY A 44 5.45 -9.35 -2.29
CA GLY A 44 4.16 -10.04 -2.16
C GLY A 44 4.16 -11.28 -1.26
N THR A 45 5.31 -11.77 -0.77
CA THR A 45 5.39 -12.88 0.18
C THR A 45 5.62 -12.44 1.63
N GLY A 46 5.93 -11.15 1.86
CA GLY A 46 6.13 -10.60 3.20
C GLY A 46 4.84 -10.50 4.03
N GLY A 47 4.95 -10.13 5.30
CA GLY A 47 3.83 -10.16 6.25
C GLY A 47 2.56 -9.43 5.79
N LEU A 48 2.69 -8.22 5.21
CA LEU A 48 1.55 -7.51 4.60
C LEU A 48 1.32 -7.97 3.15
N GLY A 49 2.39 -8.11 2.37
CA GLY A 49 2.31 -8.42 0.93
C GLY A 49 1.54 -9.70 0.63
N ARG A 50 1.68 -10.72 1.49
CA ARG A 50 0.92 -11.97 1.39
C ARG A 50 -0.60 -11.74 1.48
N SER A 51 -1.06 -11.00 2.47
CA SER A 51 -2.49 -10.69 2.64
C SER A 51 -3.01 -9.83 1.48
N VAL A 52 -2.19 -8.90 0.98
CA VAL A 52 -2.51 -8.10 -0.22
C VAL A 52 -2.66 -9.00 -1.44
N ALA A 53 -1.71 -9.90 -1.70
CA ALA A 53 -1.77 -10.78 -2.87
C ALA A 53 -2.99 -11.71 -2.81
N LEU A 54 -3.29 -12.29 -1.65
CA LEU A 54 -4.47 -13.14 -1.47
C LEU A 54 -5.77 -12.35 -1.66
N ALA A 55 -5.83 -11.10 -1.19
CA ALA A 55 -7.00 -10.23 -1.40
C ALA A 55 -7.28 -9.99 -2.90
N PHE A 56 -6.24 -9.67 -3.70
CA PHE A 56 -6.40 -9.50 -5.14
C PHE A 56 -6.74 -10.80 -5.87
N LEU A 57 -6.16 -11.94 -5.46
CA LEU A 57 -6.48 -13.25 -6.03
C LEU A 57 -7.94 -13.65 -5.77
N ASN A 58 -8.49 -13.33 -4.59
CA ASN A 58 -9.89 -13.56 -4.25
C ASN A 58 -10.84 -12.75 -5.15
N GLU A 59 -10.39 -11.57 -5.63
CA GLU A 59 -11.10 -10.73 -6.60
C GLU A 59 -10.74 -11.07 -8.06
N ARG A 60 -10.14 -12.26 -8.29
CA ARG A 60 -9.80 -12.84 -9.60
C ARG A 60 -8.78 -12.05 -10.42
N ALA A 61 -7.96 -11.22 -9.78
CA ALA A 61 -6.84 -10.56 -10.43
C ALA A 61 -5.78 -11.57 -10.90
N LYS A 62 -5.10 -11.25 -12.00
CA LYS A 62 -3.82 -11.85 -12.37
C LYS A 62 -2.73 -11.15 -11.56
N VAL A 63 -2.13 -11.86 -10.60
CA VAL A 63 -1.22 -11.29 -9.62
C VAL A 63 0.21 -11.73 -9.92
N ALA A 64 1.10 -10.75 -10.14
CA ALA A 64 2.53 -10.96 -10.19
C ALA A 64 3.16 -10.47 -8.86
N VAL A 65 3.89 -11.33 -8.17
CA VAL A 65 4.55 -10.96 -6.92
C VAL A 65 6.06 -11.01 -7.06
N THR A 66 6.78 -10.07 -6.43
CA THR A 66 8.22 -10.27 -6.20
C THR A 66 8.44 -10.93 -4.86
N TYR A 67 9.42 -11.84 -4.80
CA TYR A 67 9.78 -12.57 -3.59
C TYR A 67 11.31 -12.81 -3.49
N ARG A 68 11.78 -13.18 -2.32
CA ARG A 68 13.18 -13.58 -2.08
C ARG A 68 13.32 -15.03 -1.59
N SER A 69 12.26 -15.57 -1.01
CA SER A 69 12.22 -16.94 -0.48
C SER A 69 11.24 -17.79 -1.27
N GLU A 70 11.75 -18.86 -1.90
CA GLU A 70 10.90 -19.83 -2.62
C GLU A 70 9.90 -20.54 -1.69
N ALA A 71 10.29 -20.78 -0.44
CA ALA A 71 9.40 -21.38 0.56
C ALA A 71 8.21 -20.46 0.87
N GLU A 72 8.44 -19.13 0.98
CA GLU A 72 7.37 -18.16 1.18
C GLU A 72 6.45 -18.08 -0.05
N PHE A 73 7.01 -18.13 -1.27
CA PHE A 73 6.21 -18.14 -2.49
C PHE A 73 5.37 -19.42 -2.60
N THR A 74 5.92 -20.58 -2.27
CA THR A 74 5.19 -21.84 -2.22
C THR A 74 4.05 -21.79 -1.19
N ALA A 75 4.30 -21.20 -0.02
CA ALA A 75 3.28 -21.04 1.01
C ALA A 75 2.11 -20.14 0.59
N ILE A 76 2.37 -19.05 -0.13
CA ILE A 76 1.29 -18.20 -0.65
C ILE A 76 0.54 -18.89 -1.79
N LYS A 77 1.22 -19.62 -2.66
CA LYS A 77 0.60 -20.39 -3.74
C LYS A 77 -0.34 -21.47 -3.18
N THR A 78 0.07 -22.15 -2.12
CA THR A 78 -0.78 -23.10 -1.41
C THR A 78 -2.00 -22.42 -0.79
N ALA A 79 -1.82 -21.25 -0.15
CA ALA A 79 -2.91 -20.50 0.45
C ALA A 79 -3.91 -19.94 -0.59
N ALA A 80 -3.47 -19.68 -1.81
CA ALA A 80 -4.31 -19.19 -2.92
C ALA A 80 -5.30 -20.27 -3.45
N GLY A 81 -5.05 -21.56 -3.16
CA GLY A 81 -5.96 -22.65 -3.55
C GLY A 81 -6.24 -22.66 -5.05
N GLU A 82 -7.51 -22.61 -5.43
CA GLU A 82 -7.95 -22.60 -6.83
C GLU A 82 -7.45 -21.38 -7.61
N SER A 83 -7.25 -20.23 -6.91
CA SER A 83 -6.72 -19.01 -7.53
C SER A 83 -5.20 -19.04 -7.76
N ALA A 84 -4.52 -20.12 -7.38
CA ALA A 84 -3.06 -20.25 -7.58
C ALA A 84 -2.62 -20.17 -9.04
N SER A 85 -3.49 -20.50 -10.00
CA SER A 85 -3.25 -20.37 -11.43
C SER A 85 -3.16 -18.91 -11.90
N LEU A 86 -3.69 -17.96 -11.12
CA LEU A 86 -3.63 -16.52 -11.35
C LEU A 86 -2.40 -15.85 -10.73
N LEU A 87 -1.58 -16.62 -9.97
CA LEU A 87 -0.42 -16.12 -9.26
C LEU A 87 0.88 -16.48 -9.99
N THR A 88 1.68 -15.49 -10.28
CA THR A 88 3.06 -15.64 -10.79
C THR A 88 4.07 -15.04 -9.83
N GLY A 89 5.22 -15.69 -9.68
CA GLY A 89 6.28 -15.26 -8.79
C GLY A 89 7.56 -14.90 -9.53
N HIS A 90 8.25 -13.86 -9.06
CA HIS A 90 9.48 -13.36 -9.66
C HIS A 90 10.52 -13.06 -8.59
N THR A 91 11.72 -13.65 -8.71
CA THR A 91 12.84 -13.37 -7.82
C THR A 91 13.61 -12.17 -8.36
N VAL A 92 13.29 -10.98 -7.85
CA VAL A 92 13.87 -9.70 -8.31
C VAL A 92 14.15 -8.81 -7.11
N ASP A 93 15.35 -8.20 -7.11
CA ASP A 93 15.64 -7.07 -6.23
C ASP A 93 15.10 -5.79 -6.86
N VAL A 94 14.02 -5.28 -6.31
CA VAL A 94 13.34 -4.08 -6.84
C VAL A 94 14.08 -2.76 -6.57
N ILE A 95 15.23 -2.80 -5.88
CA ILE A 95 16.14 -1.66 -5.75
C ILE A 95 16.96 -1.51 -7.04
N ASP A 96 17.21 -2.62 -7.74
CA ASP A 96 17.88 -2.63 -9.05
C ASP A 96 16.89 -2.18 -10.13
N GLU A 97 17.14 -0.99 -10.69
CA GLU A 97 16.28 -0.40 -11.72
C GLU A 97 16.24 -1.22 -13.02
N THR A 98 17.38 -1.84 -13.40
CA THR A 98 17.48 -2.66 -14.61
C THR A 98 16.67 -3.95 -14.47
N ALA A 99 16.82 -4.64 -13.33
CA ALA A 99 16.06 -5.84 -13.02
C ALA A 99 14.56 -5.56 -12.90
N THR A 100 14.19 -4.43 -12.28
CA THR A 100 12.80 -3.98 -12.16
C THR A 100 12.18 -3.66 -13.52
N ALA A 101 12.90 -2.96 -14.41
CA ALA A 101 12.43 -2.67 -15.76
C ALA A 101 12.25 -3.96 -16.59
N ALA A 102 13.15 -4.92 -16.46
CA ALA A 102 13.05 -6.23 -17.12
C ALA A 102 11.82 -7.01 -16.63
N LEU A 103 11.55 -7.03 -15.31
CA LEU A 103 10.35 -7.63 -14.72
C LEU A 103 9.08 -7.02 -15.32
N VAL A 104 8.96 -5.70 -15.29
CA VAL A 104 7.78 -5.00 -15.81
C VAL A 104 7.59 -5.28 -17.29
N LYS A 105 8.65 -5.27 -18.09
CA LYS A 105 8.60 -5.64 -19.52
C LYS A 105 8.09 -7.07 -19.72
N GLN A 106 8.53 -8.02 -18.89
CA GLN A 106 8.08 -9.41 -18.94
C GLN A 106 6.59 -9.53 -18.61
N ILE A 107 6.10 -8.86 -17.57
CA ILE A 107 4.69 -8.87 -17.19
C ILE A 107 3.83 -8.28 -18.33
N ILE A 108 4.25 -7.17 -18.92
CA ILE A 108 3.54 -6.53 -20.03
C ILE A 108 3.55 -7.43 -21.26
N ALA A 109 4.67 -8.10 -21.57
CA ALA A 109 4.73 -9.05 -22.70
C ALA A 109 3.77 -10.22 -22.51
N THR A 110 3.56 -10.68 -21.26
CA THR A 110 2.67 -11.82 -20.97
C THR A 110 1.20 -11.42 -20.92
N HIS A 111 0.89 -10.25 -20.35
CA HIS A 111 -0.49 -9.87 -20.01
C HIS A 111 -1.00 -8.63 -20.78
N GLY A 112 -0.13 -7.93 -21.50
CA GLY A 112 -0.46 -6.72 -22.26
C GLY A 112 -0.61 -5.45 -21.42
N ARG A 113 -0.70 -5.57 -20.09
CA ARG A 113 -1.05 -4.46 -19.19
C ARG A 113 -0.56 -4.65 -17.76
N ILE A 114 -0.52 -3.55 -17.00
CA ILE A 114 -0.48 -3.53 -15.53
C ILE A 114 -1.51 -2.50 -15.07
N ASP A 115 -2.51 -2.93 -14.29
CA ASP A 115 -3.60 -2.07 -13.80
C ASP A 115 -3.30 -1.48 -12.44
N ALA A 116 -2.59 -2.22 -11.58
CA ALA A 116 -2.18 -1.75 -10.28
C ALA A 116 -0.76 -2.17 -9.95
N LEU A 117 -0.04 -1.26 -9.30
CA LEU A 117 1.22 -1.51 -8.61
C LEU A 117 1.00 -1.29 -7.12
N VAL A 118 1.34 -2.30 -6.31
CA VAL A 118 1.38 -2.17 -4.85
C VAL A 118 2.80 -2.43 -4.37
N ASN A 119 3.45 -1.40 -3.83
CA ASN A 119 4.77 -1.54 -3.24
C ASN A 119 4.66 -1.78 -1.74
N THR A 120 4.88 -3.03 -1.30
CA THR A 120 4.96 -3.42 0.12
C THR A 120 6.40 -3.63 0.58
N VAL A 121 7.38 -3.40 -0.28
CA VAL A 121 8.80 -3.51 0.07
C VAL A 121 9.18 -2.41 1.04
N GLY A 122 9.86 -2.81 2.09
CA GLY A 122 10.36 -1.90 3.10
C GLY A 122 11.08 -2.65 4.22
N GLY A 123 11.69 -1.89 5.09
CA GLY A 123 12.35 -2.41 6.28
C GLY A 123 12.36 -1.37 7.38
N TYR A 124 12.57 -1.83 8.60
CA TYR A 124 12.71 -1.02 9.79
C TYR A 124 14.09 -1.21 10.41
N THR A 125 14.66 -0.13 10.87
CA THR A 125 15.79 -0.12 11.80
C THR A 125 15.60 1.06 12.73
N GLY A 126 15.71 0.80 14.02
CA GLY A 126 15.57 1.80 15.08
C GLY A 126 16.34 1.40 16.32
N GLY A 127 16.21 2.20 17.40
CA GLY A 127 16.92 2.01 18.66
C GLY A 127 18.32 2.64 18.70
N THR A 128 18.72 3.39 17.65
CA THR A 128 20.04 4.04 17.57
C THR A 128 19.86 5.55 17.39
N THR A 129 20.53 6.34 18.20
CA THR A 129 20.53 7.81 18.09
C THR A 129 21.20 8.26 16.79
N LEU A 130 20.84 9.43 16.27
CA LEU A 130 21.38 9.91 15.00
C LEU A 130 22.92 10.01 14.99
N TRP A 131 23.52 10.41 16.09
CA TRP A 131 24.98 10.56 16.17
C TRP A 131 25.75 9.25 16.29
N ASP A 132 25.07 8.13 16.63
CA ASP A 132 25.64 6.79 16.68
C ASP A 132 25.25 5.93 15.48
N LEU A 133 24.38 6.47 14.60
CA LEU A 133 23.88 5.74 13.42
C LEU A 133 24.96 5.66 12.34
N ASP A 134 25.30 4.46 11.93
CA ASP A 134 26.23 4.25 10.84
C ASP A 134 25.61 4.55 9.45
N THR A 135 26.45 5.06 8.55
CA THR A 135 26.05 5.47 7.18
C THR A 135 25.46 4.30 6.38
N LYS A 136 25.98 3.10 6.55
CA LYS A 136 25.51 1.91 5.82
C LYS A 136 24.06 1.57 6.18
N THR A 137 23.70 1.70 7.46
CA THR A 137 22.32 1.52 7.92
C THR A 137 21.40 2.62 7.37
N PHE A 138 21.87 3.88 7.37
CA PHE A 138 21.14 5.00 6.78
C PHE A 138 20.84 4.76 5.29
N ASP A 139 21.90 4.44 4.50
CA ASP A 139 21.78 4.16 3.06
C ASP A 139 20.86 2.98 2.77
N ARG A 140 20.94 1.92 3.60
CA ARG A 140 20.07 0.76 3.46
C ARG A 140 18.59 1.13 3.67
N MET A 141 18.27 2.02 4.62
CA MET A 141 16.89 2.46 4.81
C MET A 141 16.38 3.26 3.62
N LEU A 142 17.18 4.15 3.06
CA LEU A 142 16.84 4.86 1.83
C LEU A 142 16.67 3.91 0.64
N ALA A 143 17.57 2.94 0.48
CA ALA A 143 17.48 1.96 -0.59
C ALA A 143 16.17 1.15 -0.51
N LEU A 144 15.85 0.57 0.65
CA LEU A 144 14.68 -0.27 0.83
C LEU A 144 13.36 0.50 0.77
N ASN A 145 13.28 1.65 1.45
CA ASN A 145 12.01 2.32 1.67
C ASN A 145 11.68 3.39 0.61
N LEU A 146 12.71 3.97 -0.05
CA LEU A 146 12.53 5.01 -1.05
C LEU A 146 12.84 4.50 -2.46
N ARG A 147 14.06 3.96 -2.70
CA ARG A 147 14.50 3.57 -4.04
C ARG A 147 13.63 2.47 -4.64
N SER A 148 13.14 1.52 -3.85
CA SER A 148 12.21 0.48 -4.32
C SER A 148 10.96 1.08 -4.96
N GLY A 149 10.33 2.06 -4.29
CA GLY A 149 9.15 2.76 -4.80
C GLY A 149 9.45 3.56 -6.07
N TYR A 150 10.60 4.24 -6.11
CA TYR A 150 11.07 4.97 -7.29
C TYR A 150 11.26 4.04 -8.50
N SER A 151 12.02 2.95 -8.34
CA SER A 151 12.33 2.01 -9.43
C SER A 151 11.06 1.37 -10.00
N LEU A 152 10.16 0.93 -9.13
CA LEU A 152 8.89 0.32 -9.51
C LEU A 152 7.97 1.30 -10.24
N ALA A 153 7.74 2.49 -9.66
CA ALA A 153 6.89 3.50 -10.27
C ALA A 153 7.42 3.93 -11.64
N ARG A 154 8.71 4.21 -11.74
CA ARG A 154 9.36 4.56 -13.01
C ARG A 154 9.20 3.48 -14.07
N ALA A 155 9.25 2.20 -13.70
CA ALA A 155 9.12 1.09 -14.63
C ALA A 155 7.70 0.90 -15.16
N VAL A 156 6.65 1.05 -14.30
CA VAL A 156 5.25 0.80 -14.72
C VAL A 156 4.60 2.01 -15.41
N LEU A 157 5.04 3.22 -15.07
CA LEU A 157 4.41 4.46 -15.55
C LEU A 157 4.25 4.59 -17.05
N PRO A 158 5.27 4.29 -17.91
CA PRO A 158 5.11 4.42 -19.36
C PRO A 158 3.93 3.60 -19.90
N ASN A 159 3.73 2.39 -19.37
CA ASN A 159 2.61 1.54 -19.77
C ASN A 159 1.29 2.07 -19.23
N MET A 160 1.19 2.46 -17.95
CA MET A 160 -0.03 3.00 -17.35
C MET A 160 -0.47 4.31 -18.03
N LEU A 161 0.48 5.18 -18.39
CA LEU A 161 0.20 6.42 -19.13
C LEU A 161 -0.34 6.15 -20.53
N ALA A 162 0.24 5.17 -21.25
CA ALA A 162 -0.25 4.73 -22.55
C ALA A 162 -1.65 4.12 -22.45
N GLN A 163 -1.94 3.38 -21.40
CA GLN A 163 -3.27 2.83 -21.06
C GLN A 163 -4.29 3.91 -20.69
N LYS A 164 -3.83 5.10 -20.27
CA LYS A 164 -4.66 6.14 -19.62
C LYS A 164 -5.41 5.61 -18.41
N HIS A 165 -4.85 4.62 -17.74
CA HIS A 165 -5.42 3.94 -16.58
C HIS A 165 -4.32 3.27 -15.78
N GLY A 166 -4.40 3.41 -14.46
CA GLY A 166 -3.50 2.73 -13.54
C GLY A 166 -3.66 3.20 -12.10
N SER A 167 -3.25 2.38 -11.15
CA SER A 167 -3.19 2.72 -9.75
C SER A 167 -1.83 2.34 -9.18
N ILE A 168 -1.14 3.30 -8.58
CA ILE A 168 0.12 3.09 -7.85
C ILE A 168 -0.15 3.32 -6.38
N LEU A 169 0.12 2.32 -5.55
CA LEU A 169 -0.03 2.40 -4.11
C LEU A 169 1.28 2.06 -3.42
N ASN A 170 1.76 2.97 -2.59
CA ASN A 170 2.97 2.79 -1.81
C ASN A 170 2.65 2.60 -0.32
N VAL A 171 3.25 1.59 0.30
CA VAL A 171 3.15 1.37 1.74
C VAL A 171 4.27 2.14 2.43
N ALA A 172 3.92 3.31 2.96
CA ALA A 172 4.80 4.13 3.79
C ALA A 172 4.78 3.65 5.26
N ALA A 173 4.60 4.55 6.22
CA ALA A 173 4.40 4.25 7.62
C ALA A 173 3.92 5.50 8.37
N LYS A 174 3.31 5.33 9.55
CA LYS A 174 3.02 6.42 10.52
C LYS A 174 4.27 7.26 10.78
N ALA A 175 5.46 6.62 10.84
CA ALA A 175 6.76 7.27 11.02
C ALA A 175 7.15 8.26 9.90
N ALA A 176 6.43 8.32 8.78
CA ALA A 176 6.63 9.37 7.78
C ALA A 176 6.18 10.76 8.27
N ILE A 177 5.29 10.81 9.27
CA ILE A 177 4.70 12.05 9.80
C ILE A 177 4.82 12.15 11.34
N ASP A 178 4.99 11.02 12.03
CA ASP A 178 5.16 10.94 13.49
C ASP A 178 6.54 10.35 13.80
N HIS A 179 7.49 11.22 14.14
CA HIS A 179 8.92 10.90 14.18
C HIS A 179 9.36 10.54 15.60
N GLY A 180 9.58 9.26 15.87
CA GLY A 180 10.09 8.76 17.14
C GLY A 180 11.61 8.90 17.27
N ALA A 181 12.08 9.01 18.52
CA ALA A 181 13.51 8.99 18.84
C ALA A 181 14.15 7.66 18.43
N GLY A 182 15.42 7.70 17.98
CA GLY A 182 16.19 6.52 17.60
C GLY A 182 15.77 5.87 16.29
N ALA A 183 14.92 6.51 15.48
CA ALA A 183 14.42 5.96 14.19
C ALA A 183 14.67 6.91 13.02
N SER A 184 15.70 7.76 13.08
CA SER A 184 15.94 8.86 12.14
C SER A 184 16.05 8.38 10.68
N ALA A 185 16.84 7.34 10.40
CA ALA A 185 16.99 6.81 9.04
C ALA A 185 15.67 6.24 8.50
N TYR A 186 14.94 5.52 9.34
CA TYR A 186 13.64 4.96 8.96
C TYR A 186 12.62 6.06 8.70
N ALA A 187 12.45 7.00 9.63
CA ALA A 187 11.53 8.12 9.48
C ALA A 187 11.85 8.96 8.23
N ALA A 188 13.12 9.34 8.04
CA ALA A 188 13.56 10.08 6.86
C ALA A 188 13.26 9.32 5.55
N SER A 189 13.53 8.01 5.50
CA SER A 189 13.27 7.19 4.31
C SER A 189 11.78 7.06 3.99
N LYS A 190 10.92 6.94 5.01
CA LYS A 190 9.47 6.85 4.84
C LYS A 190 8.84 8.21 4.50
N ALA A 191 9.32 9.30 5.08
CA ALA A 191 8.91 10.66 4.71
C ALA A 191 9.29 10.99 3.26
N ALA A 192 10.52 10.66 2.85
CA ALA A 192 10.97 10.83 1.48
C ALA A 192 10.14 10.00 0.47
N ALA A 193 9.75 8.77 0.85
CA ALA A 193 8.89 7.94 0.00
C ALA A 193 7.48 8.54 -0.17
N VAL A 194 6.90 9.15 0.87
CA VAL A 194 5.63 9.90 0.77
C VAL A 194 5.80 11.08 -0.16
N ALA A 195 6.81 11.92 0.06
CA ALA A 195 7.07 13.10 -0.78
C ALA A 195 7.27 12.74 -2.26
N LEU A 196 7.95 11.61 -2.54
CA LEU A 196 8.10 11.08 -3.90
C LEU A 196 6.75 10.75 -4.54
N MET A 197 5.86 10.05 -3.81
CA MET A 197 4.55 9.67 -4.32
C MET A 197 3.61 10.88 -4.47
N ASP A 198 3.69 11.86 -3.59
CA ASP A 198 2.91 13.11 -3.68
C ASP A 198 3.33 13.91 -4.93
N SER A 199 4.63 14.02 -5.20
CA SER A 199 5.15 14.65 -6.42
C SER A 199 4.69 13.88 -7.67
N LEU A 200 4.79 12.55 -7.65
CA LEU A 200 4.33 11.71 -8.75
C LEU A 200 2.82 11.84 -8.99
N ALA A 201 2.03 12.01 -7.94
CA ALA A 201 0.60 12.28 -8.07
C ALA A 201 0.35 13.60 -8.79
N ALA A 202 1.13 14.65 -8.49
CA ALA A 202 1.05 15.92 -9.20
C ALA A 202 1.40 15.75 -10.69
N ASP A 203 2.46 14.99 -11.02
CA ASP A 203 2.89 14.72 -12.40
C ASP A 203 1.84 13.93 -13.20
N THR A 204 1.10 13.03 -12.55
CA THR A 204 0.11 12.16 -13.21
C THR A 204 -1.31 12.71 -13.20
N LYS A 205 -1.51 13.94 -12.72
CA LYS A 205 -2.83 14.59 -12.71
C LYS A 205 -3.45 14.68 -14.10
N GLY A 206 -4.67 14.17 -14.25
CA GLY A 206 -5.42 14.17 -15.52
C GLY A 206 -5.01 13.10 -16.52
N THR A 207 -4.05 12.23 -16.20
CA THR A 207 -3.58 11.17 -17.11
C THR A 207 -4.39 9.87 -17.02
N GLY A 208 -5.26 9.73 -16.01
CA GLY A 208 -5.96 8.49 -15.69
C GLY A 208 -5.17 7.56 -14.76
N VAL A 209 -3.93 7.91 -14.38
CA VAL A 209 -3.12 7.17 -13.42
C VAL A 209 -3.28 7.82 -12.04
N ARG A 210 -3.62 7.01 -11.04
CA ARG A 210 -3.75 7.45 -9.64
C ARG A 210 -2.55 6.98 -8.82
N VAL A 211 -2.08 7.83 -7.94
CA VAL A 211 -0.96 7.54 -7.03
C VAL A 211 -1.39 7.90 -5.62
N ASN A 212 -1.25 6.97 -4.68
CA ASN A 212 -1.57 7.19 -3.26
C ASN A 212 -0.56 6.46 -2.38
N SER A 213 -0.49 6.87 -1.12
CA SER A 213 0.26 6.19 -0.06
C SER A 213 -0.67 5.77 1.06
N ILE A 214 -0.37 4.64 1.70
CA ILE A 214 -0.95 4.31 3.00
C ILE A 214 0.14 4.38 4.07
N LEU A 215 -0.26 4.79 5.27
CA LEU A 215 0.63 4.99 6.41
C LEU A 215 0.20 4.07 7.56
N PRO A 216 0.63 2.80 7.57
CA PRO A 216 0.35 1.92 8.69
C PRO A 216 1.08 2.38 9.97
N SER A 217 0.48 2.10 11.12
CA SER A 217 1.20 1.97 12.38
C SER A 217 1.97 0.64 12.43
N ILE A 218 2.13 0.04 13.59
CA ILE A 218 2.75 -1.28 13.72
C ILE A 218 1.75 -2.33 13.23
N ILE A 219 2.10 -3.02 12.15
CA ILE A 219 1.23 -4.05 11.56
C ILE A 219 1.31 -5.34 12.39
N ASP A 220 0.19 -5.97 12.65
CA ASP A 220 0.10 -7.24 13.37
C ASP A 220 0.66 -8.41 12.53
N THR A 221 1.97 -8.54 12.51
CA THR A 221 2.68 -9.61 11.81
C THR A 221 3.45 -10.48 12.80
N ALA A 222 3.73 -11.73 12.42
CA ALA A 222 4.51 -12.65 13.25
C ALA A 222 5.88 -12.05 13.64
N ILE A 223 6.54 -11.36 12.71
CA ILE A 223 7.84 -10.71 12.94
C ILE A 223 7.71 -9.59 13.99
N ASN A 224 6.69 -8.74 13.88
CA ASN A 224 6.48 -7.66 14.85
C ASN A 224 6.07 -8.17 16.23
N ARG A 225 5.23 -9.22 16.29
CA ARG A 225 4.90 -9.88 17.57
C ARG A 225 6.14 -10.49 18.23
N GLN A 226 7.02 -11.11 17.44
CA GLN A 226 8.28 -11.67 17.94
C GLN A 226 9.23 -10.56 18.44
N ALA A 227 9.31 -9.44 17.74
CA ALA A 227 10.15 -8.31 18.11
C ALA A 227 9.64 -7.55 19.37
N MET A 228 8.32 -7.58 19.60
CA MET A 228 7.65 -6.84 20.69
C MET A 228 6.66 -7.72 21.43
N PRO A 229 7.12 -8.78 22.15
CA PRO A 229 6.25 -9.82 22.71
C PRO A 229 5.24 -9.33 23.77
N ASN A 230 5.47 -8.17 24.38
CA ASN A 230 4.62 -7.59 25.41
C ASN A 230 3.74 -6.42 24.90
N ALA A 231 3.66 -6.20 23.58
CA ALA A 231 2.86 -5.13 23.02
C ALA A 231 1.37 -5.49 22.97
N PRO A 232 0.46 -4.49 22.96
CA PRO A 232 -0.99 -4.71 22.84
C PRO A 232 -1.35 -5.00 21.38
N PHE A 233 -1.19 -6.25 20.94
CA PHE A 233 -1.40 -6.69 19.55
C PHE A 233 -2.82 -6.48 19.05
N ASP A 234 -3.80 -6.47 19.94
CA ASP A 234 -5.21 -6.21 19.65
C ASP A 234 -5.47 -4.80 19.12
N GLN A 235 -4.57 -3.85 19.42
CA GLN A 235 -4.63 -2.48 18.90
C GLN A 235 -3.98 -2.31 17.52
N TRP A 236 -3.20 -3.31 17.09
CA TRP A 236 -2.48 -3.22 15.81
C TRP A 236 -3.38 -3.54 14.63
N PRO A 237 -3.27 -2.79 13.52
CA PRO A 237 -3.99 -3.12 12.30
C PRO A 237 -3.53 -4.47 11.75
N LYS A 238 -4.50 -5.32 11.40
CA LYS A 238 -4.22 -6.62 10.81
C LYS A 238 -3.86 -6.48 9.34
N PRO A 239 -2.93 -7.31 8.82
CA PRO A 239 -2.58 -7.30 7.41
C PRO A 239 -3.78 -7.42 6.47
N GLU A 240 -4.81 -8.20 6.84
CA GLU A 240 -6.03 -8.41 6.07
C GLU A 240 -6.89 -7.14 6.00
N ASP A 241 -6.95 -6.34 7.09
CA ASP A 241 -7.68 -5.08 7.12
C ASP A 241 -7.01 -4.04 6.22
N ILE A 242 -5.67 -3.95 6.32
CA ILE A 242 -4.88 -3.09 5.44
C ILE A 242 -5.01 -3.54 3.98
N ALA A 243 -5.00 -4.85 3.71
CA ALA A 243 -5.17 -5.37 2.36
C ALA A 243 -6.52 -4.97 1.73
N ARG A 244 -7.60 -4.93 2.53
CA ARG A 244 -8.91 -4.41 2.06
C ARG A 244 -8.87 -2.93 1.68
N VAL A 245 -8.15 -2.11 2.45
CA VAL A 245 -7.94 -0.69 2.10
C VAL A 245 -7.13 -0.57 0.80
N ILE A 246 -6.06 -1.35 0.65
CA ILE A 246 -5.24 -1.39 -0.57
C ILE A 246 -6.09 -1.80 -1.78
N LEU A 247 -6.90 -2.84 -1.64
CA LEU A 247 -7.79 -3.33 -2.68
C LEU A 247 -8.77 -2.23 -3.13
N PHE A 248 -9.43 -1.56 -2.18
CA PHE A 248 -10.33 -0.44 -2.45
C PHE A 248 -9.61 0.70 -3.18
N LEU A 249 -8.47 1.16 -2.65
CA LEU A 249 -7.71 2.26 -3.25
C LEU A 249 -7.18 1.94 -4.65
N SER A 250 -6.93 0.67 -4.94
CA SER A 250 -6.50 0.21 -6.26
C SER A 250 -7.65 0.09 -7.25
N SER A 251 -8.89 0.00 -6.79
CA SER A 251 -10.08 -0.20 -7.62
C SER A 251 -10.61 1.11 -8.24
N ASP A 252 -11.46 0.98 -9.26
CA ASP A 252 -12.17 2.11 -9.86
C ASP A 252 -13.18 2.79 -8.91
N GLN A 253 -13.55 2.13 -7.80
CA GLN A 253 -14.39 2.72 -6.76
C GLN A 253 -13.71 3.90 -6.05
N ALA A 254 -12.38 3.88 -6.02
CA ALA A 254 -11.57 4.96 -5.45
C ALA A 254 -11.12 6.00 -6.50
N ARG A 255 -11.80 6.12 -7.66
CA ARG A 255 -11.38 6.97 -8.78
C ARG A 255 -11.18 8.46 -8.43
N VAL A 256 -11.80 8.94 -7.36
CA VAL A 256 -11.67 10.32 -6.88
C VAL A 256 -10.53 10.50 -5.87
N ILE A 257 -9.87 9.41 -5.44
CA ILE A 257 -8.77 9.44 -4.47
C ILE A 257 -7.45 9.41 -5.23
N HIS A 258 -6.73 10.53 -5.20
CA HIS A 258 -5.45 10.72 -5.89
C HIS A 258 -4.59 11.71 -5.12
N GLY A 259 -3.31 11.39 -4.93
CA GLY A 259 -2.39 12.20 -4.12
C GLY A 259 -2.69 12.15 -2.62
N ALA A 260 -3.29 11.07 -2.14
CA ALA A 260 -3.62 10.93 -0.73
C ALA A 260 -2.59 10.07 0.02
N SER A 261 -2.25 10.52 1.23
CA SER A 261 -1.47 9.78 2.23
C SER A 261 -2.42 9.38 3.36
N ILE A 262 -2.86 8.11 3.35
CA ILE A 262 -3.98 7.62 4.15
C ILE A 262 -3.49 6.88 5.40
N PRO A 263 -3.80 7.37 6.61
CA PRO A 263 -3.53 6.65 7.85
C PRO A 263 -4.32 5.33 7.93
N VAL A 264 -3.65 4.25 8.33
CA VAL A 264 -4.25 2.94 8.61
C VAL A 264 -3.67 2.40 9.90
N TYR A 265 -4.01 3.04 11.02
CA TYR A 265 -3.33 2.87 12.30
C TYR A 265 -3.94 1.77 13.17
N GLY A 266 -5.19 1.33 12.92
CA GLY A 266 -5.96 0.59 13.91
C GLY A 266 -6.26 1.48 15.11
N ASP A 267 -6.10 0.95 16.30
CA ASP A 267 -6.29 1.66 17.56
C ASP A 267 -4.93 2.09 18.18
N SER A 268 -3.83 2.13 17.37
CA SER A 268 -2.45 2.39 17.86
C SER A 268 -1.82 3.68 17.30
#